data_5ba2ec50b96c715331b0d07759bd80e5
#
_entry.id   5ba2ec50b96c715331b0d07759bd80e5
#
_cell.length_a   1.000
_cell.length_b   1.000
_cell.length_c   1.000
_cell.angle_alpha   90.00
_cell.angle_beta   90.00
_cell.angle_gamma   90.00
#
_symmetry.space_group_name_H-M   'P 1'
#
loop_
_entity.id
_entity.type
_entity.pdbx_description
1 polymer ?
#
loop_
_entity_poly.entity_id
_entity_poly.type
_entity_poly.pdbx_seq_one_letter_code
_entity_poly.pdbx_strand_id
1 'polypeptide(L)'
;MDQFFWYTSSMKKESVMKQSQAKKRDNAMTNKILMRLIALVLGLLFLEILIVHSKNEQQKNASNQVQTARIMANGDLLYHDGLYMSALQADGSYDFTENFTYVKPWLKQADLVLGDFEGTINPDYPLSGYPLFNAPQSVTAAIKDAGYDVMG
;
A
#
# COMPACT_ATOMS: atom_id res chain seq x y z
N MET A 1 71.87 -62.00 5.80
CA MET A 1 70.98 -61.41 4.74
C MET A 1 69.61 -61.15 5.21
N ASP A 2 69.16 -61.75 6.32
CA ASP A 2 67.76 -61.72 6.79
C ASP A 2 67.32 -60.46 7.63
N GLN A 3 68.25 -59.77 8.26
CA GLN A 3 67.87 -58.59 9.09
C GLN A 3 67.46 -57.36 8.24
N PHE A 4 68.04 -57.19 7.05
CA PHE A 4 67.65 -56.06 6.19
C PHE A 4 66.29 -56.25 5.54
N PHE A 5 65.86 -57.44 5.31
CA PHE A 5 64.56 -57.78 4.74
C PHE A 5 63.41 -57.47 5.79
N TRP A 6 63.62 -57.81 7.03
CA TRP A 6 62.68 -57.51 8.12
C TRP A 6 62.55 -55.99 8.38
N TYR A 7 63.64 -55.25 8.31
CA TYR A 7 63.63 -53.81 8.49
C TYR A 7 62.86 -53.10 7.41
N THR A 8 63.03 -53.42 6.15
CA THR A 8 62.33 -52.83 5.01
C THR A 8 60.83 -53.23 4.99
N SER A 9 60.50 -54.44 5.36
CA SER A 9 59.08 -54.88 5.52
C SER A 9 58.37 -54.13 6.63
N SER A 10 59.00 -53.91 7.79
CA SER A 10 58.47 -53.14 8.90
C SER A 10 58.20 -51.67 8.56
N MET A 11 59.16 -51.00 7.91
CA MET A 11 59.02 -49.63 7.42
C MET A 11 57.87 -49.47 6.41
N LYS A 12 57.70 -50.41 5.54
CA LYS A 12 56.62 -50.43 4.56
C LYS A 12 55.26 -50.62 5.22
N LYS A 13 55.10 -51.45 6.24
CA LYS A 13 53.88 -51.62 7.02
C LYS A 13 53.53 -50.32 7.78
N GLU A 14 54.51 -49.67 8.37
CA GLU A 14 54.31 -48.42 9.13
C GLU A 14 53.86 -47.30 8.20
N SER A 15 54.44 -47.14 7.00
CA SER A 15 54.04 -46.14 6.03
C SER A 15 52.61 -46.34 5.53
N VAL A 16 52.20 -47.61 5.27
CA VAL A 16 50.84 -47.96 4.84
C VAL A 16 49.84 -47.66 5.99
N MET A 17 50.17 -47.95 7.24
CA MET A 17 49.33 -47.60 8.37
C MET A 17 49.19 -46.10 8.56
N LYS A 18 50.24 -45.31 8.44
CA LYS A 18 50.20 -43.84 8.51
C LYS A 18 49.35 -43.27 7.39
N GLN A 19 49.45 -43.76 6.15
CA GLN A 19 48.59 -43.35 5.04
C GLN A 19 47.12 -43.69 5.26
N SER A 20 46.81 -44.88 5.80
CA SER A 20 45.46 -45.29 6.12
C SER A 20 44.85 -44.41 7.21
N GLN A 21 45.61 -44.06 8.23
CA GLN A 21 45.16 -43.17 9.32
C GLN A 21 44.95 -41.72 8.82
N ALA A 22 45.82 -41.19 7.96
CA ALA A 22 45.68 -39.88 7.35
C ALA A 22 44.39 -39.82 6.50
N LYS A 23 44.14 -40.81 5.66
CA LYS A 23 42.94 -40.91 4.85
C LYS A 23 41.65 -40.98 5.70
N LYS A 24 41.67 -41.71 6.82
CA LYS A 24 40.53 -41.74 7.77
C LYS A 24 40.27 -40.37 8.43
N ARG A 25 41.34 -39.62 8.77
CA ARG A 25 41.21 -38.28 9.35
C ARG A 25 40.64 -37.27 8.32
N ASP A 26 41.09 -37.32 7.09
CA ASP A 26 40.64 -36.47 5.99
C ASP A 26 39.15 -36.74 5.69
N ASN A 27 38.76 -38.00 5.60
CA ASN A 27 37.34 -38.36 5.43
C ASN A 27 36.47 -37.90 6.59
N ALA A 28 36.94 -38.02 7.84
CA ALA A 28 36.19 -37.59 9.01
C ALA A 28 36.06 -36.05 9.06
N MET A 29 37.10 -35.32 8.62
CA MET A 29 37.05 -33.86 8.53
C MET A 29 36.10 -33.41 7.42
N THR A 30 36.18 -34.03 6.23
CA THR A 30 35.28 -33.77 5.11
C THR A 30 33.80 -34.00 5.49
N ASN A 31 33.53 -35.12 6.16
CA ASN A 31 32.17 -35.42 6.62
C ASN A 31 31.65 -34.38 7.64
N LYS A 32 32.51 -33.89 8.56
CA LYS A 32 32.12 -32.83 9.48
C LYS A 32 31.80 -31.52 8.77
N ILE A 33 32.57 -31.13 7.77
CA ILE A 33 32.32 -29.95 6.97
C ILE A 33 31.01 -30.12 6.19
N LEU A 34 30.81 -31.27 5.55
CA LEU A 34 29.59 -31.57 4.78
C LEU A 34 28.36 -31.47 5.69
N MET A 35 28.39 -32.08 6.87
CA MET A 35 27.28 -32.02 7.84
C MET A 35 26.98 -30.59 8.29
N ARG A 36 28.00 -29.74 8.47
CA ARG A 36 27.81 -28.34 8.82
C ARG A 36 27.16 -27.55 7.67
N LEU A 37 27.56 -27.81 6.45
CA LEU A 37 26.96 -27.19 5.25
C LEU A 37 25.50 -27.60 5.10
N ILE A 38 25.18 -28.87 5.26
CA ILE A 38 23.80 -29.37 5.23
C ILE A 38 22.95 -28.70 6.31
N ALA A 39 23.47 -28.62 7.55
CA ALA A 39 22.75 -27.96 8.64
C ALA A 39 22.49 -26.46 8.36
N LEU A 40 23.45 -25.79 7.72
CA LEU A 40 23.34 -24.38 7.34
C LEU A 40 22.27 -24.19 6.25
N VAL A 41 22.26 -25.03 5.23
CA VAL A 41 21.24 -25.00 4.16
C VAL A 41 19.84 -25.28 4.73
N LEU A 42 19.71 -26.30 5.58
CA LEU A 42 18.44 -26.59 6.22
C LEU A 42 17.95 -25.45 7.12
N GLY A 43 18.87 -24.78 7.84
CA GLY A 43 18.57 -23.60 8.64
C GLY A 43 18.07 -22.42 7.79
N LEU A 44 18.67 -22.19 6.62
CA LEU A 44 18.23 -21.14 5.69
C LEU A 44 16.83 -21.46 5.12
N LEU A 45 16.61 -22.70 4.69
CA LEU A 45 15.30 -23.13 4.19
C LEU A 45 14.20 -23.00 5.28
N PHE A 46 14.51 -23.34 6.52
CA PHE A 46 13.58 -23.15 7.63
C PHE A 46 13.27 -21.67 7.87
N LEU A 47 14.27 -20.80 7.78
CA LEU A 47 14.08 -19.36 7.89
C LEU A 47 13.18 -18.81 6.79
N GLU A 48 13.35 -19.24 5.55
CA GLU A 48 12.48 -18.87 4.43
C GLU A 48 11.03 -19.28 4.67
N ILE A 49 10.82 -20.50 5.16
CA ILE A 49 9.46 -20.99 5.51
C ILE A 49 8.82 -20.10 6.58
N LEU A 50 9.57 -19.71 7.61
CA LEU A 50 9.07 -18.81 8.66
C LEU A 50 8.70 -17.43 8.10
N ILE A 51 9.52 -16.86 7.21
CA ILE A 51 9.25 -15.56 6.58
C ILE A 51 7.99 -15.63 5.73
N VAL A 52 7.84 -16.68 4.91
CA VAL A 52 6.65 -16.88 4.07
C VAL A 52 5.39 -17.06 4.94
N HIS A 53 5.49 -17.86 6.01
CA HIS A 53 4.37 -18.06 6.93
C HIS A 53 3.95 -16.74 7.59
N SER A 54 4.90 -15.96 8.09
CA SER A 54 4.64 -14.64 8.68
C SER A 54 3.95 -13.68 7.72
N LYS A 55 4.40 -13.62 6.45
CA LYS A 55 3.78 -12.79 5.41
C LYS A 55 2.35 -13.22 5.10
N ASN A 56 2.10 -14.52 5.03
CA ASN A 56 0.76 -15.06 4.78
C ASN A 56 -0.22 -14.72 5.92
N GLU A 57 0.22 -14.81 7.18
CA GLU A 57 -0.61 -14.42 8.32
C GLU A 57 -0.92 -12.91 8.32
N GLN A 58 0.05 -12.07 7.99
CA GLN A 58 -0.17 -10.62 7.86
C GLN A 58 -1.17 -10.30 6.74
N GLN A 59 -1.06 -10.95 5.59
CA GLN A 59 -1.97 -10.75 4.46
C GLN A 59 -3.38 -11.22 4.79
N LYS A 60 -3.54 -12.35 5.49
CA LYS A 60 -4.82 -12.87 5.94
C LYS A 60 -5.49 -11.94 6.95
N ASN A 61 -4.73 -11.39 7.89
CA ASN A 61 -5.24 -10.42 8.86
C ASN A 61 -5.66 -9.11 8.18
N ALA A 62 -4.90 -8.61 7.20
CA ALA A 62 -5.26 -7.43 6.41
C ALA A 62 -6.54 -7.65 5.59
N SER A 63 -6.73 -8.84 4.99
CA SER A 63 -7.93 -9.14 4.20
C SER A 63 -9.20 -9.33 5.04
N ASN A 64 -9.07 -9.60 6.33
CA ASN A 64 -10.20 -9.76 7.25
C ASN A 64 -10.60 -8.46 7.97
N GLN A 65 -9.88 -7.35 7.76
CA GLN A 65 -10.28 -6.06 8.30
C GLN A 65 -11.49 -5.51 7.54
N VAL A 66 -12.57 -5.24 8.27
CA VAL A 66 -13.72 -4.52 7.72
C VAL A 66 -13.27 -3.10 7.40
N GLN A 67 -13.34 -2.74 6.13
CA GLN A 67 -13.12 -1.37 5.67
C GLN A 67 -14.46 -0.63 5.77
N THR A 68 -14.48 0.50 6.44
CA THR A 68 -15.67 1.36 6.55
C THR A 68 -15.39 2.67 5.86
N ALA A 69 -16.38 3.18 5.12
CA ALA A 69 -16.35 4.51 4.53
C ALA A 69 -17.60 5.27 4.97
N ARG A 70 -17.43 6.53 5.33
CA ARG A 70 -18.52 7.45 5.62
C ARG A 70 -18.89 8.19 4.36
N ILE A 71 -20.08 7.93 3.83
CA ILE A 71 -20.63 8.60 2.66
C ILE A 71 -21.66 9.62 3.14
N MET A 72 -21.56 10.85 2.65
CA MET A 72 -22.59 11.86 2.80
C MET A 72 -23.21 12.16 1.43
N ALA A 73 -24.50 12.36 1.42
CA ALA A 73 -25.23 12.77 0.23
C ALA A 73 -26.29 13.80 0.61
N ASN A 74 -26.51 14.75 -0.26
CA ASN A 74 -27.64 15.69 -0.17
C ASN A 74 -28.43 15.65 -1.49
N GLY A 75 -29.60 16.25 -1.45
CA GLY A 75 -30.39 16.51 -2.66
C GLY A 75 -29.87 17.72 -3.44
N ASP A 76 -30.79 18.39 -4.08
CA ASP A 76 -30.53 19.43 -5.07
C ASP A 76 -29.76 20.63 -4.50
N LEU A 77 -28.67 20.99 -5.17
CA LEU A 77 -28.05 22.28 -5.08
C LEU A 77 -28.63 23.17 -6.19
N LEU A 78 -29.72 23.83 -5.85
CA LEU A 78 -30.47 24.64 -6.78
C LEU A 78 -30.15 26.13 -6.58
N TYR A 79 -29.63 26.77 -7.58
CA TYR A 79 -29.26 28.16 -7.53
C TYR A 79 -30.33 29.05 -8.18
N HIS A 80 -30.93 29.92 -7.37
CA HIS A 80 -32.00 30.84 -7.77
C HIS A 80 -31.56 32.30 -7.58
N ASP A 81 -32.31 33.27 -8.13
CA ASP A 81 -32.02 34.70 -8.17
C ASP A 81 -31.57 35.26 -6.81
N GLY A 82 -32.23 34.86 -5.71
CA GLY A 82 -31.84 35.28 -4.37
C GLY A 82 -30.43 34.91 -3.96
N LEU A 83 -29.93 33.71 -4.39
CA LEU A 83 -28.55 33.30 -4.15
C LEU A 83 -27.55 34.08 -4.99
N TYR A 84 -27.88 34.40 -6.22
CA TYR A 84 -27.02 35.24 -7.07
C TYR A 84 -26.90 36.64 -6.49
N MET A 85 -28.01 37.24 -6.01
CA MET A 85 -27.98 38.57 -5.41
C MET A 85 -27.13 38.59 -4.12
N SER A 86 -27.21 37.54 -3.30
CA SER A 86 -26.41 37.48 -2.07
C SER A 86 -24.92 37.24 -2.33
N ALA A 87 -24.57 36.58 -3.44
CA ALA A 87 -23.20 36.26 -3.81
C ALA A 87 -22.49 37.34 -4.62
N LEU A 88 -23.23 38.36 -5.13
CA LEU A 88 -22.69 39.40 -5.98
C LEU A 88 -21.72 40.26 -5.19
N GLN A 89 -20.51 40.44 -5.72
CA GLN A 89 -19.46 41.27 -5.16
C GLN A 89 -19.46 42.66 -5.79
N ALA A 90 -18.76 43.61 -5.15
CA ALA A 90 -18.66 44.99 -5.61
C ALA A 90 -17.99 45.15 -6.99
N ASP A 91 -17.17 44.18 -7.40
CA ASP A 91 -16.50 44.13 -8.71
C ASP A 91 -17.34 43.44 -9.79
N GLY A 92 -18.54 42.98 -9.46
CA GLY A 92 -19.44 42.28 -10.37
C GLY A 92 -19.20 40.74 -10.45
N SER A 93 -18.22 40.21 -9.72
CA SER A 93 -18.03 38.76 -9.57
C SER A 93 -19.02 38.13 -8.60
N TYR A 94 -19.04 36.81 -8.53
CA TYR A 94 -19.91 36.06 -7.60
C TYR A 94 -19.07 35.15 -6.71
N ASP A 95 -19.25 35.26 -5.39
CA ASP A 95 -18.65 34.38 -4.37
C ASP A 95 -19.73 33.65 -3.59
N PHE A 96 -19.79 32.32 -3.76
CA PHE A 96 -20.77 31.43 -3.13
C PHE A 96 -20.21 30.72 -1.91
N THR A 97 -19.02 31.02 -1.42
CA THR A 97 -18.38 30.31 -0.31
C THR A 97 -19.20 30.40 0.98
N GLU A 98 -19.88 31.50 1.22
CA GLU A 98 -20.72 31.68 2.40
C GLU A 98 -21.90 30.72 2.46
N ASN A 99 -22.42 30.27 1.31
CA ASN A 99 -23.54 29.33 1.26
C ASN A 99 -23.24 28.00 1.98
N PHE A 100 -21.97 27.66 2.07
CA PHE A 100 -21.51 26.38 2.63
C PHE A 100 -20.89 26.52 4.03
N THR A 101 -20.81 27.72 4.59
CA THR A 101 -20.13 28.01 5.86
C THR A 101 -20.53 27.05 6.99
N TYR A 102 -21.82 26.75 7.14
CA TYR A 102 -22.32 25.91 8.21
C TYR A 102 -22.27 24.41 7.91
N VAL A 103 -22.31 24.01 6.64
CA VAL A 103 -22.33 22.60 6.24
C VAL A 103 -20.92 22.05 5.92
N LYS A 104 -20.01 22.88 5.48
CA LYS A 104 -18.63 22.54 5.14
C LYS A 104 -17.89 21.73 6.23
N PRO A 105 -17.97 22.08 7.55
CA PRO A 105 -17.31 21.27 8.58
C PRO A 105 -17.87 19.86 8.72
N TRP A 106 -19.13 19.63 8.33
CA TRP A 106 -19.76 18.32 8.32
C TRP A 106 -19.36 17.52 7.09
N LEU A 107 -19.42 18.13 5.91
CA LEU A 107 -19.02 17.49 4.66
C LEU A 107 -17.58 16.98 4.74
N LYS A 108 -16.67 17.76 5.30
CA LYS A 108 -15.25 17.39 5.47
C LYS A 108 -14.99 16.21 6.43
N GLN A 109 -16.02 15.69 7.10
CA GLN A 109 -15.89 14.49 7.93
C GLN A 109 -16.20 13.20 7.15
N ALA A 110 -16.69 13.30 5.93
CA ALA A 110 -16.96 12.15 5.07
C ALA A 110 -15.72 11.74 4.29
N ASP A 111 -15.69 10.46 3.91
CA ASP A 111 -14.71 9.90 2.98
C ASP A 111 -15.14 10.12 1.52
N LEU A 112 -16.44 10.32 1.30
CA LEU A 112 -17.02 10.62 0.00
C LEU A 112 -18.29 11.47 0.17
N VAL A 113 -18.39 12.59 -0.54
CA VAL A 113 -19.54 13.49 -0.56
C VAL A 113 -20.16 13.55 -1.94
N LEU A 114 -21.44 13.23 -2.02
CA LEU A 114 -22.24 13.27 -3.23
C LEU A 114 -23.27 14.41 -3.16
N GLY A 115 -23.45 15.12 -4.24
CA GLY A 115 -24.49 16.14 -4.38
C GLY A 115 -25.15 16.06 -5.76
N ASP A 116 -26.34 16.65 -5.86
CA ASP A 116 -27.04 16.86 -7.12
C ASP A 116 -27.03 18.36 -7.45
N PHE A 117 -26.50 18.73 -8.61
CA PHE A 117 -26.50 20.09 -9.10
C PHE A 117 -27.65 20.27 -10.10
N GLU A 118 -28.79 20.77 -9.62
CA GLU A 118 -29.95 20.97 -10.45
C GLU A 118 -29.90 22.31 -11.19
N GLY A 119 -29.41 22.28 -12.42
CA GLY A 119 -29.29 23.46 -13.24
C GLY A 119 -28.23 23.32 -14.33
N THR A 120 -27.98 24.42 -15.01
CA THR A 120 -26.93 24.51 -16.04
C THR A 120 -25.88 25.54 -15.63
N ILE A 121 -24.69 25.41 -16.22
CA ILE A 121 -23.62 26.42 -16.16
C ILE A 121 -23.18 26.66 -17.61
N ASN A 122 -23.77 27.68 -18.19
CA ASN A 122 -23.43 28.08 -19.55
C ASN A 122 -23.10 29.57 -19.60
N PRO A 123 -21.84 29.96 -19.87
CA PRO A 123 -21.42 31.35 -19.89
C PRO A 123 -21.99 32.16 -21.06
N ASP A 124 -22.50 31.48 -22.09
CA ASP A 124 -23.08 32.15 -23.27
C ASP A 124 -24.52 32.62 -23.04
N TYR A 125 -25.12 32.24 -21.91
CA TYR A 125 -26.48 32.63 -21.55
C TYR A 125 -26.45 33.48 -20.26
N PRO A 126 -27.45 34.40 -20.09
CA PRO A 126 -27.57 35.18 -18.86
C PRO A 126 -27.87 34.27 -17.66
N LEU A 127 -27.48 34.72 -16.48
CA LEU A 127 -27.88 34.08 -15.24
C LEU A 127 -29.40 34.09 -15.13
N SER A 128 -29.96 32.97 -14.69
CA SER A 128 -31.43 32.83 -14.58
C SER A 128 -31.81 31.85 -13.46
N GLY A 129 -32.97 32.14 -12.84
CA GLY A 129 -33.66 31.23 -11.96
C GLY A 129 -34.71 30.39 -12.70
N TYR A 130 -35.79 30.04 -11.99
CA TYR A 130 -36.89 29.26 -12.56
C TYR A 130 -37.48 29.93 -13.83
N PRO A 131 -37.83 29.17 -14.89
CA PRO A 131 -37.67 27.71 -15.04
C PRO A 131 -36.36 27.28 -15.71
N LEU A 132 -35.50 28.20 -16.10
CA LEU A 132 -34.29 27.92 -16.93
C LEU A 132 -33.05 28.24 -16.11
N PHE A 133 -32.83 27.48 -15.05
CA PHE A 133 -31.69 27.72 -14.16
C PHE A 133 -30.34 27.71 -14.90
N ASN A 134 -29.62 28.84 -14.81
CA ASN A 134 -28.28 28.99 -15.34
C ASN A 134 -27.41 29.73 -14.31
N ALA A 135 -26.48 29.03 -13.68
CA ALA A 135 -25.60 29.53 -12.64
C ALA A 135 -24.24 30.01 -13.23
N PRO A 136 -23.55 30.94 -12.54
CA PRO A 136 -22.20 31.31 -12.94
C PRO A 136 -21.19 30.23 -12.58
N GLN A 137 -20.11 30.14 -13.35
CA GLN A 137 -19.08 29.10 -13.18
C GLN A 137 -18.43 29.13 -11.78
N SER A 138 -18.41 30.25 -11.09
CA SER A 138 -17.86 30.36 -9.73
C SER A 138 -18.56 29.47 -8.70
N VAL A 139 -19.80 29.04 -8.96
CA VAL A 139 -20.50 28.03 -8.15
C VAL A 139 -19.71 26.73 -8.01
N THR A 140 -19.09 26.27 -9.10
CA THR A 140 -18.33 25.01 -9.08
C THR A 140 -17.14 25.06 -8.13
N ALA A 141 -16.49 26.22 -8.05
CA ALA A 141 -15.36 26.43 -7.13
C ALA A 141 -15.80 26.39 -5.67
N ALA A 142 -16.96 26.99 -5.35
CA ALA A 142 -17.52 26.99 -4.00
C ALA A 142 -17.99 25.58 -3.59
N ILE A 143 -18.64 24.83 -4.48
CA ILE A 143 -19.05 23.44 -4.25
C ILE A 143 -17.83 22.57 -3.94
N LYS A 144 -16.77 22.67 -4.75
CA LYS A 144 -15.54 21.92 -4.53
C LYS A 144 -14.86 22.29 -3.21
N ASP A 145 -14.78 23.59 -2.88
CA ASP A 145 -14.21 24.07 -1.63
C ASP A 145 -15.02 23.61 -0.41
N ALA A 146 -16.34 23.47 -0.56
CA ALA A 146 -17.19 22.94 0.48
C ALA A 146 -16.91 21.47 0.83
N GLY A 147 -16.33 20.71 -0.10
CA GLY A 147 -15.92 19.32 0.12
C GLY A 147 -16.74 18.29 -0.65
N TYR A 148 -17.45 18.68 -1.71
CA TYR A 148 -18.10 17.73 -2.61
C TYR A 148 -17.08 17.07 -3.53
N ASP A 149 -17.21 15.74 -3.67
CA ASP A 149 -16.35 14.92 -4.51
C ASP A 149 -17.01 14.59 -5.84
N VAL A 150 -18.32 14.35 -5.83
CA VAL A 150 -19.11 14.00 -7.02
C VAL A 150 -20.40 14.82 -7.05
N MET A 151 -20.70 15.36 -8.22
CA MET A 151 -21.96 16.06 -8.49
C MET A 151 -22.68 15.36 -9.65
N GLY A 152 -23.96 15.06 -9.48
CA GLY A 152 -24.85 14.51 -10.51
C GLY A 152 -25.54 15.60 -11.29
#